data_492e78611454427b950ad5a1b5273d72
#
_entry.id   492e78611454427b950ad5a1b5273d72
#
_cell.length_a   1.000
_cell.length_b   1.000
_cell.length_c   1.000
_cell.angle_alpha   90.00
_cell.angle_beta   90.00
_cell.angle_gamma   90.00
#
_symmetry.space_group_name_H-M   'P 1'
#
loop_
_entity.id
_entity.type
_entity.pdbx_description
1 polymer ?
#
loop_
_entity_poly.entity_id
_entity_poly.type
_entity_poly.pdbx_seq_one_letter_code
_entity_poly.pdbx_strand_id
1 'polypeptide(L)'
;MARPNDSSRRDLPDIQWLERMYNNRQRVPDHGDYFARWAAESALVRRSLPCQLDVRYGDGAGETLDAFAAARPRSPIVVFIHGGYWKAMDKSQHSFVVPALRDLGAAVVVPNYALAPKVGIPDITLQMVRAVAWSWRHARTLGGDARRIVVMGHSAGGQLAAMMLACAWNRFEPALPPRLVRAALGISGLYDLQPLLHTPSLQEVLRLTPRQVQAASPARLPAPAHGRLISAVGGDESSEYLRLNRLIQQAWGRERVPVAAVLPGLNHFSILDTLATP
;
A
#
# COMPACT_ATOMS: atom_id res chain seq x y z
N MET A 1 -8.26 39.45 41.18
CA MET A 1 -9.11 38.44 40.53
C MET A 1 -8.38 37.90 39.34
N ALA A 2 -7.77 36.72 39.49
CA ALA A 2 -7.09 36.00 38.40
C ALA A 2 -8.15 35.34 37.49
N ARG A 3 -8.04 35.53 36.16
CA ARG A 3 -8.91 34.86 35.19
C ARG A 3 -8.63 33.36 35.20
N PRO A 4 -9.64 32.48 35.12
CA PRO A 4 -9.42 31.05 35.06
C PRO A 4 -8.71 30.72 33.76
N ASN A 5 -7.66 29.90 33.89
CA ASN A 5 -6.87 29.34 32.83
C ASN A 5 -7.80 28.43 31.99
N ASP A 6 -8.12 28.83 30.77
CA ASP A 6 -8.93 28.03 29.83
C ASP A 6 -8.06 26.89 29.25
N SER A 7 -8.00 25.79 30.00
CA SER A 7 -7.29 24.54 29.61
C SER A 7 -8.09 23.72 28.61
N SER A 8 -9.11 24.26 27.95
CA SER A 8 -9.97 23.55 26.98
C SER A 8 -9.60 23.73 25.51
N ARG A 9 -8.56 24.49 25.17
CA ARG A 9 -7.99 24.46 23.83
C ARG A 9 -7.20 23.16 23.69
N ARG A 10 -7.85 22.08 23.28
CA ARG A 10 -7.17 20.97 22.63
C ARG A 10 -6.40 21.60 21.48
N ASP A 11 -5.07 21.46 21.49
CA ASP A 11 -4.21 21.95 20.43
C ASP A 11 -4.73 21.37 19.12
N LEU A 12 -5.41 22.20 18.33
CA LEU A 12 -5.81 21.82 16.99
C LEU A 12 -4.52 21.55 16.21
N PRO A 13 -4.44 20.47 15.45
CA PRO A 13 -3.23 20.19 14.69
C PRO A 13 -2.92 21.36 13.76
N ASP A 14 -1.66 21.76 13.69
CA ASP A 14 -1.20 22.79 12.75
C ASP A 14 -1.45 22.32 11.31
N ILE A 15 -2.50 22.88 10.72
CA ILE A 15 -2.96 22.53 9.38
C ILE A 15 -1.86 22.77 8.33
N GLN A 16 -1.13 23.88 8.45
CA GLN A 16 -0.05 24.20 7.53
C GLN A 16 1.11 23.19 7.66
N TRP A 17 1.40 22.77 8.88
CA TRP A 17 2.39 21.74 9.12
C TRP A 17 1.94 20.41 8.53
N LEU A 18 0.69 19.98 8.72
CA LEU A 18 0.15 18.75 8.13
C LEU A 18 0.21 18.79 6.60
N GLU A 19 -0.20 19.90 5.98
CA GLU A 19 -0.08 20.06 4.52
C GLU A 19 1.35 19.86 4.04
N ARG A 20 2.34 20.48 4.71
CA ARG A 20 3.76 20.27 4.36
C ARG A 20 4.24 18.82 4.58
N MET A 21 3.73 18.15 5.62
CA MET A 21 4.15 16.77 5.94
C MET A 21 3.59 15.74 4.97
N TYR A 22 2.37 15.94 4.45
CA TYR A 22 1.70 14.99 3.57
C TYR A 22 1.76 15.39 2.08
N ASN A 23 2.32 16.55 1.73
CA ASN A 23 2.51 16.96 0.32
C ASN A 23 3.85 16.46 -0.22
N ASN A 24 3.93 15.18 -0.57
CA ASN A 24 5.15 14.56 -1.09
C ASN A 24 5.61 15.20 -2.40
N ARG A 25 4.68 15.68 -3.24
CA ARG A 25 5.04 16.33 -4.52
C ARG A 25 5.74 17.67 -4.30
N GLN A 26 5.35 18.43 -3.28
CA GLN A 26 6.03 19.67 -2.92
C GLN A 26 7.41 19.40 -2.30
N ARG A 27 7.55 18.30 -1.56
CA ARG A 27 8.80 17.90 -0.92
C ARG A 27 9.84 17.38 -1.92
N VAL A 28 9.38 16.81 -3.04
CA VAL A 28 10.21 16.26 -4.12
C VAL A 28 9.80 16.97 -5.42
N PRO A 29 10.40 18.15 -5.73
CA PRO A 29 9.98 18.97 -6.86
C PRO A 29 10.10 18.26 -8.22
N ASP A 30 11.08 17.37 -8.36
CA ASP A 30 11.33 16.54 -9.53
C ASP A 30 10.48 15.24 -9.56
N HIS A 31 9.43 15.15 -8.76
CA HIS A 31 8.54 13.98 -8.74
C HIS A 31 7.95 13.61 -10.11
N GLY A 32 7.83 14.58 -11.02
CA GLY A 32 7.37 14.36 -12.38
C GLY A 32 8.28 13.41 -13.16
N ASP A 33 9.59 13.48 -12.94
CA ASP A 33 10.58 12.64 -13.62
C ASP A 33 10.47 11.17 -13.17
N TYR A 34 10.21 10.95 -11.88
CA TYR A 34 9.91 9.59 -11.37
C TYR A 34 8.67 9.01 -12.05
N PHE A 35 7.58 9.77 -12.15
CA PHE A 35 6.35 9.29 -12.76
C PHE A 35 6.50 9.01 -14.25
N ALA A 36 7.20 9.87 -14.98
CA ALA A 36 7.50 9.67 -16.40
C ALA A 36 8.35 8.41 -16.62
N ARG A 37 9.39 8.23 -15.82
CA ARG A 37 10.25 7.05 -15.86
C ARG A 37 9.47 5.76 -15.52
N TRP A 38 8.73 5.73 -14.41
CA TRP A 38 7.92 4.55 -14.04
C TRP A 38 6.93 4.18 -15.14
N ALA A 39 6.27 5.17 -15.76
CA ALA A 39 5.35 4.90 -16.86
C ALA A 39 6.07 4.31 -18.09
N ALA A 40 7.22 4.86 -18.47
CA ALA A 40 8.01 4.39 -19.61
C ALA A 40 8.55 2.96 -19.37
N GLU A 41 9.16 2.71 -18.22
CA GLU A 41 9.68 1.41 -17.83
C GLU A 41 8.54 0.36 -17.71
N SER A 42 7.42 0.73 -17.09
CA SER A 42 6.24 -0.14 -17.01
C SER A 42 5.68 -0.50 -18.38
N ALA A 43 5.61 0.46 -19.30
CA ALA A 43 5.19 0.21 -20.67
C ALA A 43 6.13 -0.75 -21.40
N LEU A 44 7.45 -0.64 -21.16
CA LEU A 44 8.44 -1.58 -21.69
C LEU A 44 8.24 -2.98 -21.13
N VAL A 45 8.13 -3.12 -19.81
CA VAL A 45 7.90 -4.40 -19.11
C VAL A 45 6.64 -5.10 -19.64
N ARG A 46 5.53 -4.36 -19.78
CA ARG A 46 4.25 -4.91 -20.27
C ARG A 46 4.32 -5.37 -21.73
N ARG A 47 5.26 -4.85 -22.53
CA ARG A 47 5.51 -5.31 -23.92
C ARG A 47 6.51 -6.42 -24.01
N SER A 48 7.50 -6.49 -23.12
CA SER A 48 8.62 -7.41 -23.20
C SER A 48 8.43 -8.72 -22.44
N LEU A 49 7.59 -8.72 -21.38
CA LEU A 49 7.36 -9.90 -20.57
C LEU A 49 6.02 -10.55 -20.89
N PRO A 50 5.94 -11.89 -20.92
CA PRO A 50 4.66 -12.58 -21.00
C PRO A 50 3.77 -12.20 -19.83
N CYS A 51 2.60 -11.64 -20.12
CA CYS A 51 1.66 -11.17 -19.12
C CYS A 51 0.22 -11.23 -19.63
N GLN A 52 -0.70 -11.24 -18.68
CA GLN A 52 -2.13 -11.01 -18.92
C GLN A 52 -2.46 -9.62 -18.40
N LEU A 53 -2.91 -8.75 -19.28
CA LEU A 53 -3.24 -7.37 -18.95
C LEU A 53 -4.75 -7.21 -18.77
N ASP A 54 -5.14 -6.25 -17.90
CA ASP A 54 -6.51 -5.82 -17.68
C ASP A 54 -7.48 -6.96 -17.29
N VAL A 55 -6.96 -8.00 -16.61
CA VAL A 55 -7.76 -9.11 -16.14
C VAL A 55 -8.70 -8.65 -15.03
N ARG A 56 -9.99 -8.88 -15.19
CA ARG A 56 -11.00 -8.49 -14.20
C ARG A 56 -10.93 -9.39 -12.96
N TYR A 57 -10.89 -8.78 -11.78
CA TYR A 57 -10.99 -9.49 -10.50
C TYR A 57 -12.29 -9.17 -9.74
N GLY A 58 -13.09 -8.24 -10.25
CA GLY A 58 -14.39 -7.84 -9.73
C GLY A 58 -15.20 -7.07 -10.77
N ASP A 59 -16.38 -6.58 -10.40
CA ASP A 59 -17.34 -5.96 -11.32
C ASP A 59 -17.15 -4.45 -11.48
N GLY A 60 -16.43 -3.80 -10.56
CA GLY A 60 -16.19 -2.36 -10.57
C GLY A 60 -15.26 -1.92 -11.71
N ALA A 61 -15.41 -0.66 -12.14
CA ALA A 61 -14.64 -0.10 -13.25
C ALA A 61 -13.12 -0.09 -13.02
N GLY A 62 -12.65 -0.02 -11.76
CA GLY A 62 -11.22 -0.06 -11.42
C GLY A 62 -10.72 -1.46 -11.04
N GLU A 63 -11.60 -2.49 -11.08
CA GLU A 63 -11.28 -3.83 -10.59
C GLU A 63 -10.64 -4.71 -11.66
N THR A 64 -9.49 -4.26 -12.17
CA THR A 64 -8.63 -5.00 -13.10
C THR A 64 -7.23 -5.15 -12.54
N LEU A 65 -6.48 -6.14 -13.02
CA LEU A 65 -5.10 -6.38 -12.66
C LEU A 65 -4.27 -6.80 -13.87
N ASP A 66 -2.95 -6.60 -13.76
CA ASP A 66 -1.99 -7.20 -14.67
C ASP A 66 -1.29 -8.36 -13.95
N ALA A 67 -1.15 -9.50 -14.63
CA ALA A 67 -0.60 -10.71 -14.05
C ALA A 67 0.60 -11.23 -14.87
N PHE A 68 1.71 -11.41 -14.18
CA PHE A 68 2.99 -11.89 -14.73
C PHE A 68 3.31 -13.23 -14.10
N ALA A 69 3.23 -14.30 -14.88
CA ALA A 69 3.49 -15.66 -14.41
C ALA A 69 4.97 -15.84 -13.99
N ALA A 70 5.19 -16.68 -13.00
CA ALA A 70 6.53 -17.10 -12.62
C ALA A 70 7.17 -17.98 -13.68
N ALA A 71 8.52 -17.96 -13.73
CA ALA A 71 9.27 -18.85 -14.62
C ALA A 71 9.28 -20.32 -14.14
N ARG A 72 9.04 -20.57 -12.86
CA ARG A 72 9.07 -21.89 -12.24
C ARG A 72 7.75 -22.18 -11.53
N PRO A 73 7.28 -23.42 -11.50
CA PRO A 73 6.08 -23.81 -10.78
C PRO A 73 6.30 -23.70 -9.26
N ARG A 74 5.20 -23.50 -8.51
CA ARG A 74 5.16 -23.39 -7.04
C ARG A 74 5.97 -22.22 -6.50
N SER A 75 6.12 -21.17 -7.28
CA SER A 75 6.78 -19.92 -6.92
C SER A 75 5.94 -19.11 -5.90
N PRO A 76 6.55 -18.21 -5.12
CA PRO A 76 5.77 -17.22 -4.36
C PRO A 76 4.95 -16.34 -5.32
N ILE A 77 3.85 -15.80 -4.82
CA ILE A 77 3.04 -14.79 -5.53
C ILE A 77 3.19 -13.48 -4.77
N VAL A 78 3.62 -12.45 -5.47
CA VAL A 78 3.67 -11.09 -4.96
C VAL A 78 2.53 -10.29 -5.57
N VAL A 79 1.66 -9.73 -4.72
CA VAL A 79 0.66 -8.75 -5.13
C VAL A 79 1.21 -7.37 -4.79
N PHE A 80 1.54 -6.56 -5.80
CA PHE A 80 2.07 -5.21 -5.61
C PHE A 80 0.99 -4.16 -5.80
N ILE A 81 0.68 -3.39 -4.75
CA ILE A 81 -0.38 -2.37 -4.72
C ILE A 81 0.26 -0.98 -4.84
N HIS A 82 -0.15 -0.22 -5.84
CA HIS A 82 0.37 1.12 -6.10
C HIS A 82 -0.10 2.17 -5.08
N GLY A 83 0.63 3.28 -5.02
CA GLY A 83 0.32 4.46 -4.21
C GLY A 83 -0.66 5.43 -4.88
N GLY A 84 -0.52 6.72 -4.53
CA GLY A 84 -1.29 7.80 -5.11
C GLY A 84 -2.43 8.33 -4.23
N TYR A 85 -2.31 8.21 -2.92
CA TYR A 85 -3.31 8.70 -1.93
C TYR A 85 -4.73 8.22 -2.23
N TRP A 86 -4.91 6.99 -2.74
CA TRP A 86 -6.22 6.40 -3.13
C TRP A 86 -7.02 7.27 -4.12
N LYS A 87 -6.44 8.33 -4.68
CA LYS A 87 -7.09 9.32 -5.57
C LYS A 87 -6.40 9.50 -6.92
N ALA A 88 -5.27 8.86 -7.14
CA ALA A 88 -4.46 9.03 -8.35
C ALA A 88 -3.65 7.77 -8.64
N MET A 89 -3.02 7.74 -9.81
CA MET A 89 -2.18 6.68 -10.36
C MET A 89 -2.98 5.46 -10.84
N ASP A 90 -2.27 4.56 -11.49
CA ASP A 90 -2.83 3.38 -12.14
C ASP A 90 -1.79 2.25 -12.16
N LYS A 91 -2.24 1.00 -12.16
CA LYS A 91 -1.37 -0.19 -12.23
C LYS A 91 -0.40 -0.16 -13.43
N SER A 92 -0.82 0.47 -14.53
CA SER A 92 -0.01 0.56 -15.75
C SER A 92 1.30 1.34 -15.55
N GLN A 93 1.40 2.15 -14.50
CA GLN A 93 2.60 2.90 -14.14
C GLN A 93 3.51 2.15 -13.15
N HIS A 94 3.17 0.91 -12.76
CA HIS A 94 3.86 0.20 -11.68
C HIS A 94 4.38 -1.18 -12.07
N SER A 95 4.28 -1.56 -13.35
CA SER A 95 4.89 -2.83 -13.83
C SER A 95 6.41 -2.80 -13.81
N PHE A 96 7.06 -1.65 -13.63
CA PHE A 96 8.51 -1.52 -13.52
C PHE A 96 9.11 -2.32 -12.35
N VAL A 97 8.34 -2.61 -11.30
CA VAL A 97 8.79 -3.45 -10.17
C VAL A 97 8.84 -4.94 -10.51
N VAL A 98 8.20 -5.36 -11.60
CA VAL A 98 8.00 -6.77 -11.95
C VAL A 98 9.30 -7.51 -12.25
N PRO A 99 10.26 -6.97 -13.04
CA PRO A 99 11.48 -7.68 -13.37
C PRO A 99 12.25 -8.16 -12.13
N ALA A 100 12.56 -7.28 -11.19
CA ALA A 100 13.30 -7.61 -9.97
C ALA A 100 12.57 -8.69 -9.13
N LEU A 101 11.24 -8.61 -9.00
CA LEU A 101 10.46 -9.60 -8.26
C LEU A 101 10.42 -10.95 -8.98
N ARG A 102 10.39 -10.96 -10.32
CA ARG A 102 10.47 -12.20 -11.11
C ARG A 102 11.86 -12.83 -11.04
N ASP A 103 12.92 -12.05 -11.02
CA ASP A 103 14.29 -12.54 -10.85
C ASP A 103 14.49 -13.20 -9.48
N LEU A 104 13.78 -12.74 -8.45
CA LEU A 104 13.64 -13.41 -7.16
C LEU A 104 12.72 -14.65 -7.21
N GLY A 105 12.21 -15.00 -8.38
CA GLY A 105 11.41 -16.21 -8.63
C GLY A 105 9.92 -16.08 -8.35
N ALA A 106 9.37 -14.87 -8.21
CA ALA A 106 7.96 -14.68 -7.93
C ALA A 106 7.09 -14.62 -9.21
N ALA A 107 5.83 -15.07 -9.09
CA ALA A 107 4.75 -14.56 -9.93
C ALA A 107 4.33 -13.18 -9.37
N VAL A 108 3.99 -12.23 -10.25
CA VAL A 108 3.65 -10.87 -9.81
C VAL A 108 2.26 -10.50 -10.32
N VAL A 109 1.45 -9.95 -9.43
CA VAL A 109 0.12 -9.40 -9.73
C VAL A 109 0.12 -7.93 -9.35
N VAL A 110 -0.29 -7.07 -10.27
CA VAL A 110 -0.36 -5.62 -10.07
C VAL A 110 -1.82 -5.20 -10.23
N PRO A 111 -2.60 -5.12 -9.13
CA PRO A 111 -3.99 -4.72 -9.19
C PRO A 111 -4.13 -3.20 -9.32
N ASN A 112 -5.17 -2.79 -10.04
CA ASN A 112 -5.75 -1.47 -9.99
C ASN A 112 -6.89 -1.43 -8.96
N TYR A 113 -7.39 -0.25 -8.65
CA TYR A 113 -8.57 -0.04 -7.80
C TYR A 113 -9.28 1.25 -8.19
N ALA A 114 -10.56 1.35 -7.86
CA ALA A 114 -11.32 2.58 -8.04
C ALA A 114 -10.80 3.69 -7.11
N LEU A 115 -10.82 4.93 -7.57
CA LEU A 115 -10.21 6.06 -6.90
C LEU A 115 -11.25 6.92 -6.17
N ALA A 116 -10.86 7.53 -5.07
CA ALA A 116 -11.61 8.59 -4.42
C ALA A 116 -11.75 9.80 -5.39
N PRO A 117 -12.83 10.56 -5.32
CA PRO A 117 -13.94 10.46 -4.36
C PRO A 117 -15.07 9.50 -4.75
N LYS A 118 -14.92 8.75 -5.86
CA LYS A 118 -15.97 7.82 -6.34
C LYS A 118 -16.26 6.70 -5.33
N VAL A 119 -15.23 6.27 -4.62
CA VAL A 119 -15.29 5.25 -3.57
C VAL A 119 -14.47 5.69 -2.36
N GLY A 120 -14.80 5.18 -1.17
CA GLY A 120 -14.04 5.42 0.06
C GLY A 120 -12.88 4.44 0.23
N ILE A 121 -11.94 4.77 1.13
CA ILE A 121 -10.79 3.88 1.44
C ILE A 121 -11.23 2.49 1.94
N PRO A 122 -12.29 2.33 2.74
CA PRO A 122 -12.79 1.00 3.09
C PRO A 122 -13.24 0.18 1.87
N ASP A 123 -13.87 0.81 0.86
CA ASP A 123 -14.30 0.13 -0.36
C ASP A 123 -13.07 -0.31 -1.19
N ILE A 124 -12.07 0.57 -1.30
CA ILE A 124 -10.78 0.25 -1.95
C ILE A 124 -10.10 -0.93 -1.24
N THR A 125 -10.14 -0.96 0.10
CA THR A 125 -9.62 -2.09 0.87
C THR A 125 -10.33 -3.40 0.50
N LEU A 126 -11.65 -3.40 0.35
CA LEU A 126 -12.41 -4.59 -0.09
C LEU A 126 -12.11 -4.97 -1.54
N GLN A 127 -11.83 -4.00 -2.41
CA GLN A 127 -11.35 -4.30 -3.77
C GLN A 127 -10.01 -5.05 -3.73
N MET A 128 -9.07 -4.63 -2.87
CA MET A 128 -7.80 -5.35 -2.70
C MET A 128 -8.00 -6.74 -2.08
N VAL A 129 -8.96 -6.92 -1.18
CA VAL A 129 -9.33 -8.26 -0.69
C VAL A 129 -9.75 -9.15 -1.86
N ARG A 130 -10.58 -8.66 -2.78
CA ARG A 130 -10.97 -9.41 -3.99
C ARG A 130 -9.79 -9.72 -4.91
N ALA A 131 -8.88 -8.75 -5.12
CA ALA A 131 -7.69 -8.94 -5.97
C ALA A 131 -6.73 -10.01 -5.41
N VAL A 132 -6.52 -10.02 -4.09
CA VAL A 132 -5.69 -11.03 -3.42
C VAL A 132 -6.39 -12.40 -3.43
N ALA A 133 -7.70 -12.45 -3.22
CA ALA A 133 -8.49 -13.69 -3.34
C ALA A 133 -8.45 -14.24 -4.77
N TRP A 134 -8.52 -13.35 -5.78
CA TRP A 134 -8.32 -13.75 -7.19
C TRP A 134 -6.93 -14.37 -7.39
N SER A 135 -5.88 -13.76 -6.87
CA SER A 135 -4.51 -14.27 -6.96
C SER A 135 -4.36 -15.65 -6.33
N TRP A 136 -5.05 -15.91 -5.22
CA TRP A 136 -5.09 -17.21 -4.57
C TRP A 136 -5.79 -18.27 -5.44
N ARG A 137 -6.94 -17.95 -6.03
CA ARG A 137 -7.69 -18.87 -6.89
C ARG A 137 -6.94 -19.21 -8.17
N HIS A 138 -6.18 -18.25 -8.71
CA HIS A 138 -5.44 -18.40 -9.97
C HIS A 138 -3.94 -18.75 -9.75
N ALA A 139 -3.56 -19.09 -8.52
CA ALA A 139 -2.16 -19.36 -8.18
C ALA A 139 -1.51 -20.37 -9.13
N ARG A 140 -2.20 -21.46 -9.49
CA ARG A 140 -1.68 -22.50 -10.38
C ARG A 140 -1.42 -21.98 -11.79
N THR A 141 -2.31 -21.19 -12.36
CA THR A 141 -2.15 -20.60 -13.70
C THR A 141 -1.03 -19.57 -13.75
N LEU A 142 -0.75 -18.92 -12.61
CA LEU A 142 0.39 -18.01 -12.44
C LEU A 142 1.74 -18.74 -12.23
N GLY A 143 1.76 -20.08 -12.18
CA GLY A 143 2.94 -20.82 -11.75
C GLY A 143 3.25 -20.67 -10.26
N GLY A 144 2.32 -20.16 -9.48
CA GLY A 144 2.49 -19.83 -8.07
C GLY A 144 2.03 -20.95 -7.12
N ASP A 145 2.42 -20.79 -5.84
CA ASP A 145 1.90 -21.57 -4.71
C ASP A 145 0.91 -20.71 -3.92
N ALA A 146 -0.35 -21.10 -3.89
CA ALA A 146 -1.42 -20.43 -3.15
C ALA A 146 -1.13 -20.26 -1.63
N ARG A 147 -0.19 -21.04 -1.08
CA ARG A 147 0.24 -20.94 0.33
C ARG A 147 1.36 -19.92 0.54
N ARG A 148 1.87 -19.28 -0.53
CA ARG A 148 3.03 -18.38 -0.51
C ARG A 148 2.69 -17.02 -1.11
N ILE A 149 1.57 -16.43 -0.66
CA ILE A 149 1.15 -15.09 -1.09
C ILE A 149 1.74 -14.04 -0.16
N VAL A 150 2.42 -13.07 -0.77
CA VAL A 150 2.98 -11.87 -0.13
C VAL A 150 2.31 -10.65 -0.77
N VAL A 151 1.95 -9.66 0.04
CA VAL A 151 1.41 -8.40 -0.45
C VAL A 151 2.42 -7.29 -0.21
N MET A 152 2.76 -6.57 -1.25
CA MET A 152 3.64 -5.40 -1.19
C MET A 152 2.87 -4.16 -1.62
N GLY A 153 3.25 -3.01 -1.12
CA GLY A 153 2.67 -1.78 -1.60
C GLY A 153 3.41 -0.54 -1.15
N HIS A 154 3.26 0.52 -1.91
CA HIS A 154 3.90 1.79 -1.69
C HIS A 154 2.88 2.86 -1.26
N SER A 155 3.22 3.68 -0.26
CA SER A 155 2.40 4.81 0.19
C SER A 155 0.98 4.37 0.58
N ALA A 156 -0.06 4.82 -0.09
CA ALA A 156 -1.43 4.30 0.07
C ALA A 156 -1.49 2.77 -0.14
N GLY A 157 -0.72 2.23 -1.09
CA GLY A 157 -0.59 0.78 -1.28
C GLY A 157 0.08 0.07 -0.10
N GLY A 158 0.98 0.73 0.61
CA GLY A 158 1.60 0.22 1.84
C GLY A 158 0.59 0.07 2.98
N GLN A 159 -0.33 1.03 3.10
CA GLN A 159 -1.48 0.91 4.00
C GLN A 159 -2.36 -0.29 3.61
N LEU A 160 -2.71 -0.40 2.31
CA LEU A 160 -3.52 -1.51 1.81
C LEU A 160 -2.84 -2.87 2.03
N ALA A 161 -1.52 -2.96 1.85
CA ALA A 161 -0.75 -4.18 2.12
C ALA A 161 -0.86 -4.61 3.61
N ALA A 162 -0.77 -3.66 4.53
CA ALA A 162 -0.97 -3.93 5.95
C ALA A 162 -2.41 -4.37 6.25
N MET A 163 -3.42 -3.76 5.61
CA MET A 163 -4.83 -4.18 5.72
C MET A 163 -5.04 -5.62 5.22
N MET A 164 -4.35 -6.03 4.14
CA MET A 164 -4.43 -7.42 3.64
C MET A 164 -3.86 -8.43 4.63
N LEU A 165 -2.81 -8.07 5.36
CA LEU A 165 -2.26 -8.92 6.41
C LEU A 165 -3.22 -9.06 7.61
N ALA A 166 -3.96 -7.99 7.95
CA ALA A 166 -4.93 -7.96 9.04
C ALA A 166 -6.31 -8.54 8.64
N CYS A 167 -6.53 -8.88 7.38
CA CYS A 167 -7.82 -9.36 6.88
C CYS A 167 -8.23 -10.70 7.49
N ALA A 168 -9.47 -10.80 7.94
CA ALA A 168 -10.09 -12.06 8.38
C ALA A 168 -10.66 -12.81 7.16
N TRP A 169 -9.80 -13.43 6.37
CA TRP A 169 -10.07 -14.01 5.04
C TRP A 169 -11.27 -14.96 5.01
N ASN A 170 -11.36 -15.88 5.96
CA ASN A 170 -12.46 -16.85 6.06
C ASN A 170 -13.81 -16.22 6.49
N ARG A 171 -13.79 -14.98 7.01
CA ARG A 171 -15.02 -14.21 7.27
C ARG A 171 -15.48 -13.47 6.03
N PHE A 172 -14.55 -13.09 5.14
CA PHE A 172 -14.89 -12.52 3.84
C PHE A 172 -15.50 -13.59 2.93
N GLU A 173 -14.85 -14.77 2.84
CA GLU A 173 -15.33 -15.90 2.07
C GLU A 173 -14.88 -17.20 2.77
N PRO A 174 -15.81 -18.11 3.17
CA PRO A 174 -15.49 -19.30 3.95
C PRO A 174 -14.48 -20.25 3.29
N ALA A 175 -14.40 -20.26 1.95
CA ALA A 175 -13.46 -21.09 1.19
C ALA A 175 -12.01 -20.59 1.25
N LEU A 176 -11.77 -19.34 1.64
CA LEU A 176 -10.43 -18.78 1.74
C LEU A 176 -9.73 -19.22 3.01
N PRO A 177 -8.44 -19.60 2.95
CA PRO A 177 -7.70 -20.01 4.14
C PRO A 177 -7.50 -18.82 5.09
N PRO A 178 -7.65 -18.98 6.41
CA PRO A 178 -7.47 -17.90 7.38
C PRO A 178 -6.09 -17.22 7.29
N ARG A 179 -5.07 -17.96 6.86
CA ARG A 179 -3.68 -17.48 6.70
C ARG A 179 -3.32 -17.30 5.23
N LEU A 180 -4.20 -16.69 4.44
CA LEU A 180 -3.98 -16.52 3.01
C LEU A 180 -2.75 -15.67 2.72
N VAL A 181 -2.60 -14.52 3.36
CA VAL A 181 -1.41 -13.65 3.25
C VAL A 181 -0.39 -14.07 4.31
N ARG A 182 0.82 -14.40 3.89
CA ARG A 182 1.90 -14.88 4.77
C ARG A 182 2.81 -13.77 5.27
N ALA A 183 3.01 -12.76 4.44
CA ALA A 183 3.80 -11.58 4.78
C ALA A 183 3.29 -10.38 3.99
N ALA A 184 3.60 -9.20 4.50
CA ALA A 184 3.41 -7.95 3.77
C ALA A 184 4.66 -7.09 3.85
N LEU A 185 4.89 -6.28 2.82
CA LEU A 185 5.88 -5.20 2.80
C LEU A 185 5.16 -3.87 2.53
N GLY A 186 5.18 -3.00 3.51
CA GLY A 186 4.69 -1.64 3.36
C GLY A 186 5.85 -0.66 3.20
N ILE A 187 5.94 -0.05 2.03
CA ILE A 187 6.94 0.96 1.70
C ILE A 187 6.29 2.32 1.88
N SER A 188 6.80 3.14 2.79
CA SER A 188 6.27 4.48 3.11
C SER A 188 4.76 4.47 3.43
N GLY A 189 4.31 3.45 4.18
CA GLY A 189 2.89 3.18 4.39
C GLY A 189 2.20 4.18 5.31
N LEU A 190 0.93 4.48 5.00
CA LEU A 190 0.06 5.35 5.79
C LEU A 190 -0.72 4.53 6.83
N TYR A 191 -0.12 4.26 7.97
CA TYR A 191 -0.69 3.32 8.96
C TYR A 191 -1.66 3.95 9.97
N ASP A 192 -1.73 5.27 10.05
CA ASP A 192 -2.74 6.02 10.81
C ASP A 192 -3.26 7.18 9.96
N LEU A 193 -4.55 7.14 9.66
CA LEU A 193 -5.20 8.11 8.78
C LEU A 193 -5.79 9.31 9.52
N GLN A 194 -5.67 9.36 10.86
CA GLN A 194 -6.25 10.43 11.66
C GLN A 194 -5.75 11.83 11.25
N PRO A 195 -4.45 12.05 10.97
CA PRO A 195 -3.98 13.37 10.54
C PRO A 195 -4.61 13.83 9.22
N LEU A 196 -5.00 12.90 8.34
CA LEU A 196 -5.60 13.24 7.04
C LEU A 196 -6.98 13.90 7.17
N LEU A 197 -7.69 13.70 8.29
CA LEU A 197 -8.93 14.44 8.58
C LEU A 197 -8.70 15.97 8.68
N HIS A 198 -7.48 16.36 9.02
CA HIS A 198 -7.07 17.73 9.24
C HIS A 198 -6.12 18.26 8.16
N THR A 199 -6.00 17.54 7.03
CA THR A 199 -5.19 17.91 5.86
C THR A 199 -6.14 18.30 4.73
N PRO A 200 -6.46 19.58 4.51
CA PRO A 200 -7.53 20.03 3.60
C PRO A 200 -7.36 19.51 2.16
N SER A 201 -6.15 19.54 1.59
CA SER A 201 -5.88 19.09 0.22
C SER A 201 -6.16 17.59 -0.01
N LEU A 202 -6.09 16.81 1.04
CA LEU A 202 -6.44 15.38 1.01
C LEU A 202 -7.90 15.18 1.39
N GLN A 203 -8.38 15.86 2.41
CA GLN A 203 -9.74 15.70 2.91
C GLN A 203 -10.81 16.11 1.89
N GLU A 204 -10.53 17.13 1.07
CA GLU A 204 -11.41 17.55 -0.03
C GLU A 204 -11.79 16.39 -0.96
N VAL A 205 -10.83 15.52 -1.28
CA VAL A 205 -11.03 14.38 -2.18
C VAL A 205 -11.37 13.10 -1.44
N LEU A 206 -10.69 12.80 -0.34
CA LEU A 206 -10.86 11.54 0.38
C LEU A 206 -12.15 11.50 1.19
N ARG A 207 -12.67 12.65 1.60
CA ARG A 207 -13.93 12.81 2.38
C ARG A 207 -14.01 11.85 3.57
N LEU A 208 -12.87 11.71 4.27
CA LEU A 208 -12.74 10.79 5.39
C LEU A 208 -13.69 11.18 6.54
N THR A 209 -14.26 10.17 7.14
CA THR A 209 -14.99 10.28 8.40
C THR A 209 -14.19 9.63 9.54
N PRO A 210 -14.39 10.00 10.82
CA PRO A 210 -13.73 9.34 11.94
C PRO A 210 -13.94 7.81 11.95
N ARG A 211 -15.11 7.33 11.51
CA ARG A 211 -15.41 5.89 11.40
C ARG A 211 -14.54 5.21 10.34
N GLN A 212 -14.38 5.84 9.18
CA GLN A 212 -13.51 5.31 8.12
C GLN A 212 -12.04 5.33 8.54
N VAL A 213 -11.58 6.39 9.21
CA VAL A 213 -10.24 6.44 9.80
C VAL A 213 -10.00 5.27 10.75
N GLN A 214 -10.92 5.01 11.66
CA GLN A 214 -10.81 3.89 12.59
C GLN A 214 -10.76 2.54 11.85
N ALA A 215 -11.59 2.36 10.82
CA ALA A 215 -11.68 1.10 10.06
C ALA A 215 -10.51 0.87 9.11
N ALA A 216 -9.87 1.93 8.60
CA ALA A 216 -8.84 1.86 7.56
C ALA A 216 -7.43 2.23 8.04
N SER A 217 -7.21 2.46 9.34
CA SER A 217 -5.89 2.71 9.91
C SER A 217 -5.31 1.44 10.53
N PRO A 218 -4.35 0.77 9.89
CA PRO A 218 -3.76 -0.48 10.41
C PRO A 218 -3.27 -0.35 11.86
N ALA A 219 -2.63 0.75 12.21
CA ALA A 219 -2.12 0.97 13.57
C ALA A 219 -3.21 1.12 14.65
N ARG A 220 -4.48 1.28 14.26
CA ARG A 220 -5.65 1.36 15.16
C ARG A 220 -6.40 0.03 15.26
N LEU A 221 -6.02 -0.95 14.46
CA LEU A 221 -6.59 -2.29 14.48
C LEU A 221 -5.74 -3.22 15.37
N PRO A 222 -6.34 -4.27 15.92
CA PRO A 222 -5.57 -5.31 16.57
C PRO A 222 -4.49 -5.86 15.65
N ALA A 223 -3.33 -6.20 16.23
CA ALA A 223 -2.27 -6.86 15.47
C ALA A 223 -2.78 -8.17 14.85
N PRO A 224 -2.39 -8.49 13.61
CA PRO A 224 -2.83 -9.73 12.97
C PRO A 224 -2.36 -10.96 13.77
N ALA A 225 -3.22 -11.99 13.86
CA ALA A 225 -2.91 -13.20 14.62
C ALA A 225 -1.75 -14.01 14.00
N HIS A 226 -1.41 -13.77 12.73
CA HIS A 226 -0.36 -14.49 11.99
C HIS A 226 0.25 -13.60 10.91
N GLY A 227 1.33 -14.10 10.31
CA GLY A 227 2.09 -13.36 9.30
C GLY A 227 2.98 -12.26 9.89
N ARG A 228 3.72 -11.60 9.03
CA ARG A 228 4.64 -10.52 9.41
C ARG A 228 4.57 -9.37 8.41
N LEU A 229 4.61 -8.16 8.92
CA LEU A 229 4.78 -6.94 8.14
C LEU A 229 6.23 -6.49 8.24
N ILE A 230 6.88 -6.30 7.11
CA ILE A 230 8.10 -5.51 7.01
C ILE A 230 7.67 -4.10 6.62
N SER A 231 8.15 -3.08 7.33
CA SER A 231 7.89 -1.67 7.02
C SER A 231 9.22 -0.99 6.69
N ALA A 232 9.23 -0.21 5.61
CA ALA A 232 10.38 0.59 5.19
C ALA A 232 9.93 2.00 4.84
N VAL A 233 10.81 2.98 5.05
CA VAL A 233 10.58 4.39 4.74
C VAL A 233 11.89 5.03 4.31
N GLY A 234 11.84 5.99 3.38
CA GLY A 234 13.02 6.78 3.00
C GLY A 234 13.43 7.74 4.13
N GLY A 235 14.73 7.87 4.33
CA GLY A 235 15.28 8.76 5.37
C GLY A 235 15.00 10.25 5.13
N ASP A 236 14.80 10.64 3.87
CA ASP A 236 14.55 12.01 3.45
C ASP A 236 13.04 12.32 3.33
N GLU A 237 12.18 11.39 3.74
CA GLU A 237 10.74 11.61 3.81
C GLU A 237 10.36 12.55 4.99
N SER A 238 9.10 12.97 5.04
CA SER A 238 8.65 13.82 6.14
C SER A 238 8.69 13.11 7.49
N SER A 239 8.78 13.90 8.56
CA SER A 239 8.75 13.38 9.93
C SER A 239 7.47 12.55 10.21
N GLU A 240 6.37 12.82 9.52
CA GLU A 240 5.14 12.03 9.62
C GLU A 240 5.30 10.62 9.03
N TYR A 241 5.92 10.46 7.85
CA TYR A 241 6.19 9.14 7.31
C TYR A 241 7.18 8.34 8.18
N LEU A 242 8.22 9.01 8.70
CA LEU A 242 9.13 8.41 9.67
C LEU A 242 8.40 8.00 10.96
N ARG A 243 7.46 8.83 11.44
CA ARG A 243 6.61 8.52 12.60
C ARG A 243 5.72 7.30 12.32
N LEU A 244 5.05 7.27 11.17
CA LEU A 244 4.15 6.18 10.78
C LEU A 244 4.88 4.84 10.68
N ASN A 245 6.11 4.84 10.15
CA ASN A 245 6.95 3.65 10.09
C ASN A 245 7.26 3.06 11.49
N ARG A 246 7.55 3.92 12.46
CA ARG A 246 7.75 3.50 13.86
C ARG A 246 6.43 3.10 14.52
N LEU A 247 5.36 3.85 14.25
CA LEU A 247 4.04 3.66 14.85
C LEU A 247 3.49 2.25 14.60
N ILE A 248 3.58 1.74 13.37
CA ILE A 248 3.04 0.42 13.07
C ILE A 248 3.77 -0.70 13.84
N GLN A 249 5.08 -0.56 14.05
CA GLN A 249 5.83 -1.50 14.88
C GLN A 249 5.45 -1.39 16.35
N GLN A 250 5.20 -0.17 16.85
CA GLN A 250 4.75 0.04 18.23
C GLN A 250 3.34 -0.56 18.43
N ALA A 251 2.43 -0.35 17.46
CA ALA A 251 1.04 -0.81 17.56
C ALA A 251 0.90 -2.34 17.45
N TRP A 252 1.64 -2.97 16.55
CA TRP A 252 1.53 -4.41 16.29
C TRP A 252 2.61 -5.23 16.97
N GLY A 253 3.63 -4.60 17.55
CA GLY A 253 4.73 -5.26 18.23
C GLY A 253 5.77 -5.85 17.26
N ARG A 254 6.99 -6.08 17.78
CA ARG A 254 8.13 -6.59 16.99
C ARG A 254 7.92 -8.02 16.48
N GLU A 255 7.06 -8.80 17.08
CA GLU A 255 6.73 -10.14 16.58
C GLU A 255 6.02 -10.06 15.22
N ARG A 256 5.11 -9.09 15.05
CA ARG A 256 4.35 -8.88 13.81
C ARG A 256 5.03 -7.92 12.85
N VAL A 257 5.80 -6.97 13.37
CA VAL A 257 6.60 -6.03 12.57
C VAL A 257 8.07 -6.14 12.98
N PRO A 258 8.78 -7.20 12.55
CA PRO A 258 10.17 -7.43 12.97
C PRO A 258 11.13 -6.35 12.48
N VAL A 259 10.78 -5.71 11.36
CA VAL A 259 11.61 -4.67 10.74
C VAL A 259 10.75 -3.43 10.48
N ALA A 260 11.22 -2.28 10.94
CA ALA A 260 10.77 -0.94 10.59
C ALA A 260 12.01 -0.14 10.16
N ALA A 261 12.42 -0.34 8.89
CA ALA A 261 13.66 0.23 8.36
C ALA A 261 13.49 1.69 7.95
N VAL A 262 14.56 2.46 8.14
CA VAL A 262 14.74 3.79 7.54
C VAL A 262 15.91 3.68 6.56
N LEU A 263 15.68 3.99 5.30
CA LEU A 263 16.67 3.89 4.22
C LEU A 263 17.25 5.28 3.94
N PRO A 264 18.48 5.57 4.38
CA PRO A 264 19.06 6.91 4.25
C PRO A 264 19.19 7.36 2.78
N GLY A 265 19.04 8.66 2.51
CA GLY A 265 19.23 9.24 1.19
C GLY A 265 18.10 8.95 0.19
N LEU A 266 17.02 8.28 0.62
CA LEU A 266 15.87 7.99 -0.22
C LEU A 266 14.70 8.86 0.18
N ASN A 267 14.04 9.47 -0.82
CA ASN A 267 12.79 10.19 -0.66
C ASN A 267 11.58 9.28 -0.94
N HIS A 268 10.37 9.84 -0.87
CA HIS A 268 9.12 9.11 -1.04
C HIS A 268 8.96 8.39 -2.39
N PHE A 269 9.68 8.84 -3.42
CA PHE A 269 9.61 8.25 -4.78
C PHE A 269 10.84 7.39 -5.06
N SER A 270 12.04 7.90 -4.77
CA SER A 270 13.29 7.17 -5.02
C SER A 270 13.41 5.86 -4.25
N ILE A 271 12.69 5.70 -3.15
CA ILE A 271 12.65 4.43 -2.41
C ILE A 271 12.15 3.25 -3.27
N LEU A 272 11.31 3.52 -4.29
CA LEU A 272 10.86 2.47 -5.22
C LEU A 272 11.94 2.04 -6.21
N ASP A 273 12.97 2.85 -6.44
CA ASP A 273 14.08 2.50 -7.32
C ASP A 273 14.87 1.30 -6.76
N THR A 274 14.81 1.07 -5.45
CA THR A 274 15.38 -0.14 -4.82
C THR A 274 14.69 -1.44 -5.25
N LEU A 275 13.50 -1.36 -5.87
CA LEU A 275 12.78 -2.50 -6.46
C LEU A 275 13.00 -2.59 -7.98
N ALA A 276 13.52 -1.56 -8.61
CA ALA A 276 13.77 -1.53 -10.06
C ALA A 276 15.15 -2.07 -10.44
N THR A 277 16.11 -1.98 -9.52
CA THR A 277 17.49 -2.47 -9.70
C THR A 277 17.65 -3.82 -9.00
N PRO A 278 18.16 -4.86 -9.72
CA PRO A 278 18.54 -6.13 -9.10
C PRO A 278 19.72 -5.97 -8.14
#